data_41492370ae3779732a4870c7b16efb64
#
_entry.id   41492370ae3779732a4870c7b16efb64
#
_cell.length_a   1.000
_cell.length_b   1.000
_cell.length_c   1.000
_cell.angle_alpha   90.00
_cell.angle_beta   90.00
_cell.angle_gamma   90.00
#
_symmetry.space_group_name_H-M   'P 1'
#
loop_
_entity.id
_entity.type
_entity.pdbx_description
1 polymer ?
#
loop_
_entity_poly.entity_id
_entity_poly.type
_entity_poly.pdbx_seq_one_letter_code
_entity_poly.pdbx_strand_id
1 'polypeptide(L)'
;IQKPVSLIVIEDVPAGRMPSKDVGPGQAIRIMTGAPIPRGADTVLKVEDTEPTPDSVRVLKAEPKGANIRPQGEDVKKGECIIGKGTRMRPSEAGMLAILAKSFVFVYQRPRVAILSTGDELADLDEPYSDEKIINSNSYGIAAAVQEAGGIPLLLGIARDTPAALKEKISRGLNADMLVLSGGVSMGDYDFTKAVFRELGAEMNFWKLAIRPGQPLAFGKIQNKLAFGLPGNPVSSMVTFEQLVRPALLKMSGCRSYGRPVVEAVFQETFSKRTDRRHFLRGMLTREDGIFKVRTTGDQGSGILTSMVKANCLIDVPVAVERLKPGDHVAVQLLSGEAWPATADPAHAGPHRLSCC
;
A
#
# COMPACT_ATOMS: atom_id res chain seq x y z
N ILE A 1 48.72 -16.27 12.30
CA ILE A 1 49.60 -17.47 12.54
C ILE A 1 50.98 -17.10 12.03
N GLN A 2 52.02 -17.22 12.86
CA GLN A 2 53.41 -16.97 12.44
C GLN A 2 53.94 -18.09 11.53
N LYS A 3 53.31 -19.29 11.58
CA LYS A 3 53.60 -20.43 10.68
C LYS A 3 52.28 -21.16 10.37
N PRO A 4 52.09 -21.63 9.13
CA PRO A 4 50.94 -22.46 8.78
C PRO A 4 50.86 -23.69 9.68
N VAL A 5 49.64 -24.05 10.12
CA VAL A 5 49.39 -25.23 10.96
C VAL A 5 48.61 -26.26 10.13
N SER A 6 48.99 -27.54 10.21
CA SER A 6 48.22 -28.61 9.58
C SER A 6 47.37 -29.32 10.64
N LEU A 7 46.10 -29.56 10.30
CA LEU A 7 45.11 -30.24 11.12
C LEU A 7 44.65 -31.52 10.40
N ILE A 8 44.51 -32.62 11.10
CA ILE A 8 43.98 -33.86 10.55
C ILE A 8 42.46 -33.72 10.34
N VAL A 9 41.98 -34.00 9.14
CA VAL A 9 40.54 -33.99 8.84
C VAL A 9 39.96 -35.35 9.19
N ILE A 10 39.13 -35.41 10.24
CA ILE A 10 38.60 -36.66 10.80
C ILE A 10 37.23 -37.04 10.27
N GLU A 11 36.49 -36.09 9.66
CA GLU A 11 35.16 -36.31 9.12
C GLU A 11 34.83 -35.21 8.07
N ASP A 12 33.96 -35.56 7.10
CA ASP A 12 33.34 -34.63 6.16
C ASP A 12 31.82 -34.65 6.35
N VAL A 13 31.24 -33.51 6.76
CA VAL A 13 29.82 -33.37 7.14
C VAL A 13 29.09 -32.54 6.12
N PRO A 14 28.31 -33.16 5.21
CA PRO A 14 27.48 -32.44 4.28
C PRO A 14 26.31 -31.72 4.98
N ALA A 15 25.70 -30.79 4.27
CA ALA A 15 24.50 -30.05 4.76
C ALA A 15 23.39 -31.07 5.16
N GLY A 16 22.70 -30.78 6.27
CA GLY A 16 21.62 -31.61 6.80
C GLY A 16 22.03 -32.85 7.57
N ARG A 17 23.33 -33.10 7.78
CA ARG A 17 23.84 -34.17 8.67
C ARG A 17 24.43 -33.57 9.95
N MET A 18 24.34 -34.34 11.01
CA MET A 18 25.03 -34.06 12.30
C MET A 18 26.43 -34.65 12.27
N PRO A 19 27.43 -33.93 12.78
CA PRO A 19 28.77 -34.53 13.02
C PRO A 19 28.66 -35.73 13.95
N SER A 20 29.41 -36.79 13.64
CA SER A 20 29.44 -38.02 14.44
C SER A 20 30.65 -38.08 15.40
N LYS A 21 31.65 -37.22 15.14
CA LYS A 21 32.91 -37.17 15.91
C LYS A 21 33.06 -35.83 16.62
N ASP A 22 33.78 -35.86 17.73
CA ASP A 22 34.19 -34.66 18.44
C ASP A 22 35.59 -34.22 17.94
N VAL A 23 35.80 -32.89 17.85
CA VAL A 23 37.10 -32.32 17.41
C VAL A 23 38.02 -32.17 18.60
N GLY A 24 39.16 -32.86 18.53
CA GLY A 24 40.25 -32.75 19.50
C GLY A 24 41.38 -31.83 19.03
N PRO A 25 42.40 -31.61 19.89
CA PRO A 25 43.57 -30.82 19.52
C PRO A 25 44.27 -31.38 18.27
N GLY A 26 44.60 -30.53 17.31
CA GLY A 26 45.25 -30.93 16.06
C GLY A 26 44.31 -31.55 15.01
N GLN A 27 43.01 -31.55 15.26
CA GLN A 27 41.98 -32.10 14.37
C GLN A 27 41.08 -31.02 13.79
N ALA A 28 40.44 -31.33 12.68
CA ALA A 28 39.38 -30.54 12.04
C ALA A 28 38.30 -31.46 11.48
N ILE A 29 37.12 -30.96 11.32
CA ILE A 29 36.02 -31.56 10.55
C ILE A 29 35.65 -30.58 9.42
N ARG A 30 35.54 -31.11 8.21
CA ARG A 30 35.06 -30.37 7.09
C ARG A 30 33.53 -30.27 7.17
N ILE A 31 32.99 -29.08 7.14
CA ILE A 31 31.54 -28.82 7.20
C ILE A 31 31.11 -27.98 6.03
N MET A 32 29.87 -28.15 5.58
CA MET A 32 29.25 -27.27 4.60
C MET A 32 28.51 -26.13 5.30
N THR A 33 28.34 -25.01 4.59
CA THR A 33 27.57 -23.86 5.09
C THR A 33 26.20 -24.32 5.59
N GLY A 34 25.83 -23.93 6.82
CA GLY A 34 24.60 -24.35 7.50
C GLY A 34 24.66 -25.68 8.24
N ALA A 35 25.79 -26.40 8.22
CA ALA A 35 25.96 -27.56 9.05
C ALA A 35 26.14 -27.18 10.54
N PRO A 36 25.69 -28.04 11.47
CA PRO A 36 25.93 -27.83 12.90
C PRO A 36 27.44 -27.87 13.22
N ILE A 37 27.85 -27.05 14.19
CA ILE A 37 29.23 -27.02 14.65
C ILE A 37 29.51 -28.30 15.46
N PRO A 38 30.59 -29.07 15.13
CA PRO A 38 30.98 -30.25 15.88
C PRO A 38 31.34 -29.88 17.33
N ARG A 39 31.11 -30.81 18.25
CA ARG A 39 31.62 -30.67 19.63
C ARG A 39 33.14 -30.55 19.64
N GLY A 40 33.67 -29.70 20.49
CA GLY A 40 35.12 -29.43 20.61
C GLY A 40 35.64 -28.39 19.62
N ALA A 41 34.93 -28.11 18.53
CA ALA A 41 35.27 -27.01 17.63
C ALA A 41 34.77 -25.66 18.20
N ASP A 42 35.59 -24.64 18.11
CA ASP A 42 35.30 -23.29 18.61
C ASP A 42 35.48 -22.19 17.52
N THR A 43 35.86 -22.57 16.32
CA THR A 43 36.15 -21.67 15.23
C THR A 43 35.90 -22.37 13.88
N VAL A 44 35.34 -21.68 12.91
CA VAL A 44 35.20 -22.14 11.52
C VAL A 44 36.13 -21.34 10.63
N LEU A 45 36.97 -22.04 9.89
CA LEU A 45 37.85 -21.45 8.88
C LEU A 45 37.19 -21.54 7.52
N LYS A 46 37.33 -20.50 6.73
CA LYS A 46 36.83 -20.49 5.33
C LYS A 46 37.77 -21.35 4.47
N VAL A 47 37.21 -22.03 3.50
CA VAL A 47 37.98 -22.90 2.59
C VAL A 47 39.04 -22.11 1.84
N GLU A 48 38.77 -20.84 1.52
CA GLU A 48 39.69 -19.93 0.84
C GLU A 48 40.94 -19.59 1.66
N ASP A 49 40.86 -19.72 2.98
CA ASP A 49 41.96 -19.50 3.92
C ASP A 49 42.71 -20.83 4.29
N THR A 50 42.49 -21.88 3.51
CA THR A 50 43.05 -23.22 3.77
C THR A 50 43.55 -23.88 2.49
N GLU A 51 44.52 -24.81 2.62
CA GLU A 51 44.97 -25.72 1.57
C GLU A 51 44.67 -27.18 1.97
N PRO A 52 43.69 -27.82 1.28
CA PRO A 52 43.36 -29.22 1.59
C PRO A 52 44.43 -30.16 1.06
N THR A 53 44.69 -31.25 1.82
CA THR A 53 45.43 -32.42 1.42
C THR A 53 44.54 -33.66 1.57
N PRO A 54 44.94 -34.89 1.15
CA PRO A 54 44.07 -36.06 1.23
C PRO A 54 43.50 -36.33 2.64
N ASP A 55 44.29 -36.18 3.69
CA ASP A 55 43.93 -36.52 5.07
C ASP A 55 44.08 -35.35 6.04
N SER A 56 44.41 -34.15 5.57
CA SER A 56 44.63 -32.97 6.41
C SER A 56 44.29 -31.68 5.72
N VAL A 57 44.24 -30.60 6.47
CA VAL A 57 44.06 -29.25 5.98
C VAL A 57 45.15 -28.33 6.55
N ARG A 58 45.83 -27.61 5.68
CA ARG A 58 46.81 -26.61 6.08
C ARG A 58 46.12 -25.24 6.22
N VAL A 59 46.18 -24.68 7.42
CA VAL A 59 45.59 -23.39 7.75
C VAL A 59 46.55 -22.28 7.38
N LEU A 60 46.18 -21.40 6.47
CA LEU A 60 46.98 -20.28 6.00
C LEU A 60 46.78 -19.04 6.83
N LYS A 61 45.55 -18.83 7.36
CA LYS A 61 45.18 -17.64 8.13
C LYS A 61 44.54 -18.04 9.46
N ALA A 62 44.98 -17.41 10.54
CA ALA A 62 44.34 -17.58 11.83
C ALA A 62 43.07 -16.75 11.92
N GLU A 63 42.03 -17.31 12.47
CA GLU A 63 40.80 -16.60 12.82
C GLU A 63 40.62 -16.62 14.37
N PRO A 64 39.97 -15.60 14.93
CA PRO A 64 39.70 -15.57 16.37
C PRO A 64 38.67 -16.63 16.75
N LYS A 65 38.68 -17.03 18.02
CA LYS A 65 37.69 -17.94 18.59
C LYS A 65 36.27 -17.39 18.36
N GLY A 66 35.35 -18.24 17.90
CA GLY A 66 33.98 -17.90 17.54
C GLY A 66 33.82 -17.39 16.11
N ALA A 67 34.90 -17.22 15.34
CA ALA A 67 34.79 -16.73 13.96
C ALA A 67 33.96 -17.68 13.09
N ASN A 68 33.10 -17.08 12.25
CA ASN A 68 32.21 -17.74 11.30
C ASN A 68 31.21 -18.73 11.94
N ILE A 69 31.01 -18.67 13.25
CA ILE A 69 29.96 -19.41 13.98
C ILE A 69 28.80 -18.47 14.31
N ARG A 70 27.59 -18.87 13.93
CA ARG A 70 26.37 -18.17 14.34
C ARG A 70 25.91 -18.70 15.70
N PRO A 71 25.92 -17.86 16.75
CA PRO A 71 25.41 -18.27 18.05
C PRO A 71 23.88 -18.43 18.03
N GLN A 72 23.37 -19.34 18.85
CA GLN A 72 21.91 -19.48 19.01
C GLN A 72 21.30 -18.17 19.51
N GLY A 73 20.26 -17.71 18.83
CA GLY A 73 19.58 -16.44 19.18
C GLY A 73 20.27 -15.19 18.62
N GLU A 74 21.20 -15.32 17.66
CA GLU A 74 21.80 -14.18 16.96
C GLU A 74 20.75 -13.36 16.23
N ASP A 75 19.85 -14.02 15.47
CA ASP A 75 18.77 -13.37 14.71
C ASP A 75 17.51 -13.16 15.57
N VAL A 76 17.04 -14.22 16.23
CA VAL A 76 15.81 -14.18 17.03
C VAL A 76 16.03 -14.86 18.39
N LYS A 77 15.73 -14.13 19.47
CA LYS A 77 15.80 -14.65 20.83
C LYS A 77 14.50 -15.31 21.27
N LYS A 78 14.60 -16.32 22.13
CA LYS A 78 13.40 -16.97 22.71
C LYS A 78 12.56 -15.96 23.50
N GLY A 79 11.26 -15.86 23.13
CA GLY A 79 10.31 -14.94 23.77
C GLY A 79 10.26 -13.56 23.14
N GLU A 80 11.10 -13.27 22.16
CA GLU A 80 11.07 -12.01 21.42
C GLU A 80 9.85 -11.94 20.50
N CYS A 81 9.16 -10.79 20.50
CA CYS A 81 8.03 -10.52 19.61
C CYS A 81 8.55 -9.88 18.31
N ILE A 82 8.72 -10.66 17.26
CA ILE A 82 9.24 -10.20 15.97
C ILE A 82 8.16 -9.54 15.11
N ILE A 83 6.96 -10.10 15.11
CA ILE A 83 5.83 -9.60 14.31
C ILE A 83 4.70 -9.22 15.26
N GLY A 84 4.49 -7.92 15.44
CA GLY A 84 3.44 -7.41 16.31
C GLY A 84 2.07 -7.34 15.61
N LYS A 85 0.99 -7.29 16.41
CA LYS A 85 -0.38 -7.09 15.91
C LYS A 85 -0.45 -5.80 15.05
N GLY A 86 -1.14 -5.87 13.89
CA GLY A 86 -1.29 -4.75 12.96
C GLY A 86 -0.11 -4.57 11.99
N THR A 87 0.88 -5.48 11.99
CA THR A 87 1.95 -5.51 11.00
C THR A 87 1.39 -5.99 9.66
N ARG A 88 1.68 -5.25 8.59
CA ARG A 88 1.37 -5.69 7.23
C ARG A 88 2.31 -6.84 6.85
N MET A 89 1.73 -7.97 6.43
CA MET A 89 2.48 -9.13 5.99
C MET A 89 3.10 -8.88 4.61
N ARG A 90 4.43 -8.76 4.57
CA ARG A 90 5.25 -8.65 3.37
C ARG A 90 6.02 -9.97 3.16
N PRO A 91 6.78 -10.16 2.09
CA PRO A 91 7.59 -11.36 1.90
C PRO A 91 8.54 -11.69 3.07
N SER A 92 9.14 -10.66 3.68
CA SER A 92 10.04 -10.83 4.84
C SER A 92 9.32 -11.39 6.07
N GLU A 93 8.12 -10.88 6.39
CA GLU A 93 7.33 -11.40 7.51
C GLU A 93 6.87 -12.84 7.25
N ALA A 94 6.51 -13.16 6.01
CA ALA A 94 6.15 -14.54 5.64
C ALA A 94 7.35 -15.50 5.77
N GLY A 95 8.54 -15.06 5.32
CA GLY A 95 9.80 -15.82 5.52
C GLY A 95 10.13 -16.02 6.99
N MET A 96 9.94 -15.00 7.82
CA MET A 96 10.17 -15.11 9.27
C MET A 96 9.20 -16.09 9.94
N LEU A 97 7.94 -16.11 9.55
CA LEU A 97 6.98 -17.13 10.04
C LEU A 97 7.44 -18.55 9.70
N ALA A 98 7.97 -18.75 8.50
CA ALA A 98 8.50 -20.04 8.08
C ALA A 98 9.74 -20.46 8.90
N ILE A 99 10.69 -19.55 9.15
CA ILE A 99 11.85 -19.77 10.02
C ILE A 99 11.41 -20.17 11.44
N LEU A 100 10.35 -19.53 11.94
CA LEU A 100 9.78 -19.81 13.27
C LEU A 100 8.83 -21.01 13.28
N ALA A 101 8.72 -21.78 12.19
CA ALA A 101 7.81 -22.93 12.01
C ALA A 101 6.34 -22.60 12.32
N LYS A 102 5.89 -21.38 11.99
CA LYS A 102 4.50 -20.92 12.18
C LYS A 102 3.72 -21.12 10.89
N SER A 103 3.02 -22.24 10.74
CA SER A 103 2.20 -22.55 9.57
C SER A 103 0.92 -21.71 9.50
N PHE A 104 0.36 -21.30 10.65
CA PHE A 104 -0.88 -20.55 10.75
C PHE A 104 -0.73 -19.39 11.73
N VAL A 105 -1.30 -18.24 11.36
CA VAL A 105 -1.39 -17.05 12.20
C VAL A 105 -2.78 -16.41 12.07
N PHE A 106 -3.26 -15.80 13.14
CA PHE A 106 -4.48 -15.01 13.07
C PHE A 106 -4.18 -13.67 12.41
N VAL A 107 -4.98 -13.32 11.40
CA VAL A 107 -4.90 -12.05 10.68
C VAL A 107 -6.26 -11.35 10.68
N TYR A 108 -6.25 -10.04 10.46
CA TYR A 108 -7.50 -9.32 10.17
C TYR A 108 -8.06 -9.79 8.84
N GLN A 109 -9.38 -9.97 8.80
CA GLN A 109 -10.09 -10.26 7.56
C GLN A 109 -10.01 -9.05 6.63
N ARG A 110 -9.86 -9.29 5.34
CA ARG A 110 -9.92 -8.24 4.31
C ARG A 110 -11.38 -7.74 4.21
N PRO A 111 -11.66 -6.45 4.43
CA PRO A 111 -13.02 -5.93 4.36
C PRO A 111 -13.60 -6.06 2.95
N ARG A 112 -14.84 -6.51 2.86
CA ARG A 112 -15.63 -6.53 1.64
C ARG A 112 -16.32 -5.17 1.50
N VAL A 113 -16.17 -4.53 0.35
CA VAL A 113 -16.70 -3.20 0.08
C VAL A 113 -17.70 -3.29 -1.06
N ALA A 114 -18.97 -3.09 -0.76
CA ALA A 114 -20.01 -2.99 -1.77
C ALA A 114 -19.93 -1.60 -2.44
N ILE A 115 -19.86 -1.58 -3.77
CA ILE A 115 -19.74 -0.38 -4.58
C ILE A 115 -20.96 -0.25 -5.46
N LEU A 116 -21.68 0.86 -5.33
CA LEU A 116 -22.90 1.16 -6.03
C LEU A 116 -22.79 2.52 -6.70
N SER A 117 -23.05 2.63 -7.99
CA SER A 117 -23.26 3.92 -8.68
C SER A 117 -24.73 4.22 -8.81
N THR A 118 -25.10 5.51 -8.78
CA THR A 118 -26.49 5.97 -9.01
C THR A 118 -26.53 7.01 -10.10
N GLY A 119 -27.56 6.95 -10.94
CA GLY A 119 -27.81 7.91 -12.01
C GLY A 119 -28.45 7.25 -13.22
N ASP A 120 -29.48 7.89 -13.74
CA ASP A 120 -30.16 7.44 -14.97
C ASP A 120 -29.31 7.74 -16.21
N GLU A 121 -28.36 8.67 -16.11
CA GLU A 121 -27.39 9.03 -17.13
C GLU A 121 -26.28 7.98 -17.31
N LEU A 122 -26.14 7.03 -16.36
CA LEU A 122 -25.03 6.07 -16.38
C LEU A 122 -25.35 4.83 -17.23
N ALA A 123 -24.32 4.35 -17.94
CA ALA A 123 -24.26 3.04 -18.60
C ALA A 123 -23.06 2.25 -18.08
N ASP A 124 -23.16 0.93 -18.05
CA ASP A 124 -22.03 0.05 -17.71
C ASP A 124 -21.20 -0.27 -18.97
N LEU A 125 -20.01 -0.87 -18.77
CA LEU A 125 -19.05 -1.13 -19.86
C LEU A 125 -19.58 -2.11 -20.90
N ASP A 126 -20.49 -3.02 -20.53
CA ASP A 126 -21.11 -4.03 -21.37
C ASP A 126 -22.41 -3.55 -22.05
N GLU A 127 -22.90 -2.36 -21.71
CA GLU A 127 -24.04 -1.74 -22.38
C GLU A 127 -23.60 -1.12 -23.73
N PRO A 128 -24.47 -1.16 -24.77
CA PRO A 128 -24.19 -0.45 -26.02
C PRO A 128 -23.95 1.04 -25.80
N TYR A 129 -22.96 1.59 -26.49
CA TYR A 129 -22.68 3.04 -26.42
C TYR A 129 -23.91 3.86 -26.87
N SER A 130 -24.19 4.92 -26.16
CA SER A 130 -25.21 5.91 -26.47
C SER A 130 -24.69 7.31 -26.11
N ASP A 131 -24.93 8.28 -27.01
CA ASP A 131 -24.56 9.68 -26.79
C ASP A 131 -25.30 10.32 -25.61
N GLU A 132 -26.39 9.70 -25.15
CA GLU A 132 -27.19 10.18 -23.98
C GLU A 132 -26.65 9.63 -22.65
N LYS A 133 -25.66 8.74 -22.68
CA LYS A 133 -25.16 8.06 -21.50
C LYS A 133 -23.68 8.36 -21.24
N ILE A 134 -23.32 8.34 -19.95
CA ILE A 134 -21.95 8.46 -19.47
C ILE A 134 -21.52 7.10 -18.93
N ILE A 135 -20.37 6.62 -19.37
CA ILE A 135 -19.83 5.35 -18.84
C ILE A 135 -19.50 5.47 -17.35
N ASN A 136 -19.95 4.49 -16.58
CA ASN A 136 -19.74 4.36 -15.15
C ASN A 136 -18.27 4.09 -14.80
N SER A 137 -17.40 5.07 -14.97
CA SER A 137 -15.96 4.94 -14.65
C SER A 137 -15.67 4.87 -13.15
N ASN A 138 -16.55 5.48 -12.31
CA ASN A 138 -16.32 5.57 -10.88
C ASN A 138 -16.31 4.21 -10.19
N SER A 139 -17.24 3.31 -10.53
CA SER A 139 -17.28 1.97 -9.93
C SER A 139 -15.98 1.23 -10.11
N TYR A 140 -15.39 1.30 -11.30
CA TYR A 140 -14.13 0.62 -11.63
C TYR A 140 -12.92 1.27 -10.94
N GLY A 141 -12.85 2.61 -10.95
CA GLY A 141 -11.81 3.36 -10.25
C GLY A 141 -11.83 3.10 -8.73
N ILE A 142 -13.04 3.14 -8.11
CA ILE A 142 -13.21 2.83 -6.69
C ILE A 142 -12.85 1.37 -6.40
N ALA A 143 -13.25 0.42 -7.26
CA ALA A 143 -12.94 -1.00 -7.09
C ALA A 143 -11.42 -1.25 -7.09
N ALA A 144 -10.70 -0.65 -8.03
CA ALA A 144 -9.24 -0.69 -8.09
C ALA A 144 -8.61 -0.09 -6.82
N ALA A 145 -9.12 1.07 -6.36
CA ALA A 145 -8.63 1.72 -5.15
C ALA A 145 -8.90 0.89 -3.87
N VAL A 146 -10.04 0.18 -3.79
CA VAL A 146 -10.34 -0.77 -2.72
C VAL A 146 -9.36 -1.93 -2.72
N GLN A 147 -9.04 -2.50 -3.89
CA GLN A 147 -8.05 -3.59 -4.02
C GLN A 147 -6.65 -3.13 -3.61
N GLU A 148 -6.22 -1.94 -4.06
CA GLU A 148 -4.94 -1.35 -3.67
C GLU A 148 -4.84 -1.14 -2.16
N ALA A 149 -5.94 -0.73 -1.51
CA ALA A 149 -6.03 -0.59 -0.06
C ALA A 149 -6.16 -1.93 0.69
N GLY A 150 -6.18 -3.07 -0.01
CA GLY A 150 -6.24 -4.41 0.57
C GLY A 150 -7.65 -4.93 0.84
N GLY A 151 -8.71 -4.22 0.44
CA GLY A 151 -10.10 -4.68 0.54
C GLY A 151 -10.50 -5.64 -0.61
N ILE A 152 -11.74 -6.08 -0.56
CA ILE A 152 -12.38 -6.92 -1.60
C ILE A 152 -13.57 -6.13 -2.16
N PRO A 153 -13.49 -5.60 -3.40
CA PRO A 153 -14.59 -4.87 -4.00
C PRO A 153 -15.71 -5.82 -4.45
N LEU A 154 -16.96 -5.40 -4.24
CA LEU A 154 -18.17 -6.07 -4.70
C LEU A 154 -18.98 -5.05 -5.51
N LEU A 155 -18.93 -5.14 -6.82
CA LEU A 155 -19.68 -4.25 -7.71
C LEU A 155 -21.17 -4.63 -7.70
N LEU A 156 -22.03 -3.68 -7.33
CA LEU A 156 -23.49 -3.83 -7.34
C LEU A 156 -24.13 -3.28 -8.62
N GLY A 157 -23.30 -2.73 -9.53
CA GLY A 157 -23.76 -2.07 -10.76
C GLY A 157 -24.37 -0.70 -10.50
N ILE A 158 -25.31 -0.30 -11.36
CA ILE A 158 -25.95 1.01 -11.34
C ILE A 158 -27.36 0.89 -10.75
N ALA A 159 -27.71 1.75 -9.78
CA ALA A 159 -29.10 1.95 -9.36
C ALA A 159 -29.70 3.08 -10.16
N ARG A 160 -30.90 2.89 -10.66
CA ARG A 160 -31.69 3.96 -11.28
C ARG A 160 -32.18 4.94 -10.21
N ASP A 161 -32.47 6.17 -10.60
CA ASP A 161 -32.86 7.26 -9.72
C ASP A 161 -34.30 7.10 -9.18
N THR A 162 -34.57 5.93 -8.62
CA THR A 162 -35.81 5.64 -7.90
C THR A 162 -35.52 5.12 -6.49
N PRO A 163 -36.35 5.51 -5.49
CA PRO A 163 -36.17 5.03 -4.12
C PRO A 163 -36.16 3.50 -4.01
N ALA A 164 -36.98 2.81 -4.78
CA ALA A 164 -37.11 1.36 -4.76
C ALA A 164 -35.83 0.66 -5.27
N ALA A 165 -35.29 1.08 -6.42
CA ALA A 165 -34.07 0.54 -7.01
C ALA A 165 -32.87 0.80 -6.07
N LEU A 166 -32.76 2.02 -5.55
CA LEU A 166 -31.71 2.40 -4.63
C LEU A 166 -31.76 1.57 -3.34
N LYS A 167 -32.94 1.42 -2.73
CA LYS A 167 -33.15 0.63 -1.53
C LYS A 167 -32.80 -0.84 -1.73
N GLU A 168 -33.24 -1.44 -2.84
CA GLU A 168 -32.92 -2.84 -3.18
C GLU A 168 -31.40 -3.06 -3.26
N LYS A 169 -30.71 -2.22 -4.02
CA LYS A 169 -29.25 -2.32 -4.22
C LYS A 169 -28.48 -2.08 -2.93
N ILE A 170 -28.86 -1.07 -2.15
CA ILE A 170 -28.25 -0.81 -0.84
C ILE A 170 -28.46 -2.00 0.09
N SER A 171 -29.68 -2.56 0.18
CA SER A 171 -29.95 -3.72 1.03
C SER A 171 -29.09 -4.93 0.68
N ARG A 172 -28.84 -5.19 -0.61
CA ARG A 172 -27.87 -6.20 -1.05
C ARG A 172 -26.45 -5.86 -0.60
N GLY A 173 -26.06 -4.58 -0.67
CA GLY A 173 -24.74 -4.08 -0.27
C GLY A 173 -24.47 -4.21 1.23
N LEU A 174 -25.50 -4.24 2.07
CA LEU A 174 -25.34 -4.41 3.52
C LEU A 174 -24.86 -5.81 3.95
N ASN A 175 -24.77 -6.77 3.02
CA ASN A 175 -24.06 -8.04 3.24
C ASN A 175 -22.52 -7.89 3.22
N ALA A 176 -22.00 -6.74 2.77
CA ALA A 176 -20.59 -6.39 2.84
C ALA A 176 -20.24 -5.75 4.20
N ASP A 177 -18.98 -5.43 4.40
CA ASP A 177 -18.48 -4.81 5.63
C ASP A 177 -18.52 -3.27 5.56
N MET A 178 -18.55 -2.73 4.33
CA MET A 178 -18.63 -1.32 4.01
C MET A 178 -19.44 -1.11 2.73
N LEU A 179 -20.19 -0.02 2.66
CA LEU A 179 -20.93 0.43 1.48
C LEU A 179 -20.33 1.74 0.96
N VAL A 180 -20.07 1.80 -0.33
CA VAL A 180 -19.63 3.01 -1.03
C VAL A 180 -20.58 3.28 -2.20
N LEU A 181 -21.28 4.41 -2.15
CA LEU A 181 -22.09 4.91 -3.25
C LEU A 181 -21.29 5.97 -4.01
N SER A 182 -21.44 6.02 -5.32
CA SER A 182 -20.91 7.07 -6.19
C SER A 182 -22.05 7.70 -6.96
N GLY A 183 -22.21 9.02 -6.81
CA GLY A 183 -23.38 9.76 -7.28
C GLY A 183 -24.50 9.86 -6.23
N GLY A 184 -25.60 10.51 -6.56
CA GLY A 184 -26.77 10.63 -5.69
C GLY A 184 -26.58 11.42 -4.39
N VAL A 185 -25.48 12.18 -4.25
CA VAL A 185 -25.19 12.99 -3.05
C VAL A 185 -25.07 14.48 -3.36
N SER A 186 -25.40 14.89 -4.59
CA SER A 186 -25.43 16.30 -5.01
C SER A 186 -26.73 17.00 -4.58
N MET A 187 -26.78 18.32 -4.73
CA MET A 187 -27.88 19.14 -4.21
C MET A 187 -29.27 18.82 -4.81
N GLY A 188 -29.36 18.13 -5.97
CA GLY A 188 -30.62 17.76 -6.63
C GLY A 188 -31.13 16.35 -6.25
N ASP A 189 -30.21 15.36 -6.14
CA ASP A 189 -30.56 13.94 -5.89
C ASP A 189 -30.51 13.59 -4.40
N TYR A 190 -30.19 14.57 -3.60
CA TYR A 190 -29.92 14.47 -2.17
C TYR A 190 -31.11 13.94 -1.38
N ASP A 191 -32.34 14.24 -1.80
CA ASP A 191 -33.53 13.85 -1.04
C ASP A 191 -33.83 12.36 -1.14
N PHE A 192 -33.61 11.72 -2.28
CA PHE A 192 -33.83 10.26 -2.42
C PHE A 192 -32.83 9.43 -1.63
N THR A 193 -31.54 9.75 -1.75
CA THR A 193 -30.50 9.01 -0.99
C THR A 193 -30.70 9.21 0.51
N LYS A 194 -31.04 10.40 0.96
CA LYS A 194 -31.36 10.67 2.37
C LYS A 194 -32.59 9.91 2.84
N ALA A 195 -33.66 9.92 2.04
CA ALA A 195 -34.91 9.26 2.39
C ALA A 195 -34.67 7.75 2.54
N VAL A 196 -33.98 7.12 1.57
CA VAL A 196 -33.66 5.69 1.58
C VAL A 196 -32.71 5.34 2.74
N PHE A 197 -31.69 6.17 3.00
CA PHE A 197 -30.79 5.94 4.13
C PHE A 197 -31.54 6.00 5.46
N ARG A 198 -32.44 6.97 5.64
CA ARG A 198 -33.29 7.08 6.84
C ARG A 198 -34.19 5.87 6.99
N GLU A 199 -34.82 5.42 5.90
CA GLU A 199 -35.70 4.23 5.90
C GLU A 199 -34.94 2.94 6.26
N LEU A 200 -33.68 2.84 5.87
CA LEU A 200 -32.79 1.73 6.21
C LEU A 200 -32.15 1.84 7.61
N GLY A 201 -32.55 2.84 8.40
CA GLY A 201 -32.02 3.06 9.74
C GLY A 201 -30.61 3.63 9.77
N ALA A 202 -30.25 4.46 8.78
CA ALA A 202 -28.93 5.08 8.74
C ALA A 202 -28.75 6.13 9.84
N GLU A 203 -27.62 6.05 10.54
CA GLU A 203 -27.12 7.08 11.45
C GLU A 203 -26.05 7.88 10.71
N MET A 204 -26.44 9.07 10.23
CA MET A 204 -25.56 9.92 9.42
C MET A 204 -24.76 10.88 10.29
N ASN A 205 -23.44 10.93 10.09
CA ASN A 205 -22.54 11.81 10.82
C ASN A 205 -22.41 13.18 10.14
N PHE A 206 -22.24 13.19 8.80
CA PHE A 206 -22.16 14.42 8.02
C PHE A 206 -22.48 14.19 6.53
N TRP A 207 -22.76 15.31 5.82
CA TRP A 207 -23.14 15.33 4.42
C TRP A 207 -22.31 16.29 3.56
N LYS A 208 -21.41 17.02 4.15
CA LYS A 208 -20.52 17.96 3.46
C LYS A 208 -19.18 18.05 4.17
N LEU A 209 -18.14 18.28 3.37
CA LEU A 209 -16.81 18.59 3.86
C LEU A 209 -16.29 19.91 3.27
N ALA A 210 -15.49 20.64 4.04
CA ALA A 210 -14.80 21.83 3.57
C ALA A 210 -13.53 21.50 2.79
N ILE A 211 -13.67 20.66 1.74
CA ILE A 211 -12.58 20.27 0.84
C ILE A 211 -12.91 20.56 -0.62
N ARG A 212 -11.89 20.61 -1.45
CA ARG A 212 -12.00 20.72 -2.91
C ARG A 212 -10.90 19.89 -3.59
N PRO A 213 -11.27 18.98 -4.55
CA PRO A 213 -12.63 18.59 -4.91
C PRO A 213 -13.27 17.70 -3.83
N GLY A 214 -14.60 17.48 -3.90
CA GLY A 214 -15.28 16.51 -3.04
C GLY A 214 -16.10 17.12 -1.89
N GLN A 215 -16.59 18.37 -1.99
CA GLN A 215 -17.44 18.97 -0.95
C GLN A 215 -18.73 18.18 -0.66
N PRO A 216 -19.53 17.72 -1.65
CA PRO A 216 -20.65 16.82 -1.38
C PRO A 216 -20.08 15.45 -0.98
N LEU A 217 -20.35 15.01 0.24
CA LEU A 217 -19.94 13.70 0.74
C LEU A 217 -20.82 13.30 1.91
N ALA A 218 -21.43 12.13 1.83
CA ALA A 218 -22.21 11.55 2.91
C ALA A 218 -21.37 10.51 3.66
N PHE A 219 -21.44 10.52 4.98
CA PHE A 219 -20.83 9.52 5.82
C PHE A 219 -21.71 9.17 7.02
N GLY A 220 -21.83 7.88 7.29
CA GLY A 220 -22.59 7.38 8.41
C GLY A 220 -22.50 5.87 8.55
N LYS A 221 -23.45 5.30 9.26
CA LYS A 221 -23.61 3.85 9.43
C LYS A 221 -25.03 3.44 9.05
N ILE A 222 -25.15 2.28 8.43
CA ILE A 222 -26.42 1.59 8.19
C ILE A 222 -26.26 0.20 8.78
N GLN A 223 -27.09 -0.18 9.76
CA GLN A 223 -27.01 -1.48 10.46
C GLN A 223 -25.57 -1.81 10.92
N ASN A 224 -24.92 -0.85 11.56
CA ASN A 224 -23.51 -0.91 12.00
C ASN A 224 -22.44 -1.09 10.88
N LYS A 225 -22.82 -1.01 9.61
CA LYS A 225 -21.89 -0.98 8.48
C LYS A 225 -21.55 0.45 8.13
N LEU A 226 -20.27 0.73 7.85
CA LEU A 226 -19.88 2.06 7.37
C LEU A 226 -20.47 2.30 5.98
N ALA A 227 -21.05 3.47 5.78
CA ALA A 227 -21.62 3.90 4.51
C ALA A 227 -21.04 5.25 4.09
N PHE A 228 -20.52 5.30 2.88
CA PHE A 228 -19.98 6.50 2.25
C PHE A 228 -20.77 6.81 0.98
N GLY A 229 -21.21 8.04 0.82
CA GLY A 229 -21.72 8.55 -0.45
C GLY A 229 -20.72 9.53 -1.04
N LEU A 230 -20.10 9.16 -2.14
CA LEU A 230 -19.07 9.93 -2.82
C LEU A 230 -19.67 10.76 -3.97
N PRO A 231 -19.04 11.88 -4.36
CA PRO A 231 -19.50 12.69 -5.48
C PRO A 231 -19.54 11.92 -6.80
N GLY A 232 -20.42 12.29 -7.71
CA GLY A 232 -20.50 11.73 -9.06
C GLY A 232 -19.29 12.09 -9.95
N ASN A 233 -18.70 13.28 -9.76
CA ASN A 233 -17.51 13.68 -10.51
C ASN A 233 -16.29 12.77 -10.21
N PRO A 234 -15.62 12.19 -11.23
CA PRO A 234 -14.61 11.13 -11.03
C PRO A 234 -13.45 11.57 -10.13
N VAL A 235 -12.88 12.74 -10.35
CA VAL A 235 -11.76 13.23 -9.53
C VAL A 235 -12.20 13.50 -8.09
N SER A 236 -13.41 14.02 -7.90
CA SER A 236 -13.97 14.24 -6.56
C SER A 236 -14.14 12.90 -5.83
N SER A 237 -14.66 11.90 -6.53
CA SER A 237 -14.84 10.55 -6.01
C SER A 237 -13.50 9.94 -5.59
N MET A 238 -12.48 10.00 -6.43
CA MET A 238 -11.14 9.47 -6.13
C MET A 238 -10.47 10.21 -4.97
N VAL A 239 -10.52 11.54 -4.94
CA VAL A 239 -9.91 12.33 -3.84
C VAL A 239 -10.63 12.05 -2.52
N THR A 240 -11.97 11.99 -2.51
CA THR A 240 -12.70 11.66 -1.27
C THR A 240 -12.49 10.22 -0.82
N PHE A 241 -12.33 9.29 -1.75
CA PHE A 241 -11.91 7.92 -1.43
C PHE A 241 -10.56 7.93 -0.70
N GLU A 242 -9.54 8.59 -1.23
CA GLU A 242 -8.21 8.67 -0.64
C GLU A 242 -8.21 9.30 0.76
N GLN A 243 -9.01 10.34 0.96
CA GLN A 243 -9.02 11.07 2.23
C GLN A 243 -9.85 10.38 3.33
N LEU A 244 -10.86 9.56 2.98
CA LEU A 244 -11.84 9.05 3.95
C LEU A 244 -12.04 7.54 3.86
N VAL A 245 -12.36 7.01 2.69
CA VAL A 245 -12.71 5.59 2.54
C VAL A 245 -11.47 4.71 2.77
N ARG A 246 -10.36 5.07 2.13
CA ARG A 246 -9.09 4.35 2.28
C ARG A 246 -8.60 4.29 3.73
N PRO A 247 -8.54 5.40 4.49
CA PRO A 247 -8.19 5.34 5.92
C PRO A 247 -9.13 4.46 6.75
N ALA A 248 -10.43 4.53 6.51
CA ALA A 248 -11.40 3.69 7.20
C ALA A 248 -11.19 2.21 6.89
N LEU A 249 -10.95 1.86 5.62
CA LEU A 249 -10.67 0.50 5.17
C LEU A 249 -9.40 -0.06 5.82
N LEU A 250 -8.31 0.70 5.83
CA LEU A 250 -7.06 0.31 6.47
C LEU A 250 -7.21 0.13 7.98
N LYS A 251 -8.00 1.00 8.63
CA LYS A 251 -8.32 0.87 10.05
C LYS A 251 -9.13 -0.40 10.33
N MET A 252 -10.11 -0.74 9.50
CA MET A 252 -10.87 -2.00 9.58
C MET A 252 -9.95 -3.21 9.38
N SER A 253 -8.95 -3.10 8.51
CA SER A 253 -7.92 -4.13 8.29
C SER A 253 -6.88 -4.22 9.42
N GLY A 254 -7.02 -3.44 10.49
CA GLY A 254 -6.13 -3.43 11.66
C GLY A 254 -4.76 -2.81 11.40
N CYS A 255 -4.58 -2.05 10.34
CA CYS A 255 -3.33 -1.34 10.07
C CYS A 255 -3.04 -0.29 11.16
N ARG A 256 -1.77 -0.12 11.52
CA ARG A 256 -1.33 0.88 12.52
C ARG A 256 -1.27 2.29 11.93
N SER A 257 -0.97 2.39 10.64
CA SER A 257 -0.92 3.64 9.89
C SER A 257 -1.86 3.54 8.69
N TYR A 258 -2.71 4.52 8.53
CA TYR A 258 -3.75 4.55 7.49
C TYR A 258 -3.72 5.82 6.62
N GLY A 259 -2.87 6.79 6.94
CA GLY A 259 -2.57 7.92 6.04
C GLY A 259 -1.66 7.54 4.88
N ARG A 260 -1.71 8.31 3.79
CA ARG A 260 -0.67 8.26 2.76
C ARG A 260 0.62 8.88 3.35
N PRO A 261 1.81 8.43 2.94
CA PRO A 261 3.05 9.12 3.28
C PRO A 261 3.00 10.57 2.82
N VAL A 262 3.50 11.48 3.65
CA VAL A 262 3.55 12.92 3.35
C VAL A 262 5.01 13.34 3.30
N VAL A 263 5.37 14.10 2.27
CA VAL A 263 6.67 14.76 2.13
C VAL A 263 6.47 16.25 1.97
N GLU A 264 7.49 17.02 2.31
CA GLU A 264 7.56 18.45 1.98
C GLU A 264 8.20 18.62 0.62
N ALA A 265 7.63 19.50 -0.23
CA ALA A 265 8.13 19.79 -1.56
C ALA A 265 8.07 21.28 -1.87
N VAL A 266 8.97 21.74 -2.75
CA VAL A 266 8.99 23.12 -3.27
C VAL A 266 7.99 23.23 -4.42
N PHE A 267 7.00 24.11 -4.26
CA PHE A 267 6.00 24.40 -5.28
C PHE A 267 6.58 25.22 -6.43
N GLN A 268 6.28 24.88 -7.67
CA GLN A 268 6.93 25.47 -8.84
C GLN A 268 6.07 26.43 -9.63
N GLU A 269 4.83 26.65 -9.24
CA GLU A 269 3.85 27.42 -10.00
C GLU A 269 3.19 28.50 -9.13
N THR A 270 2.29 29.27 -9.71
CA THR A 270 1.40 30.16 -8.97
C THR A 270 0.02 29.52 -8.89
N PHE A 271 -0.53 29.44 -7.69
CA PHE A 271 -1.90 28.98 -7.46
C PHE A 271 -2.63 29.92 -6.51
N SER A 272 -3.92 30.17 -6.76
CA SER A 272 -4.76 31.02 -5.90
C SER A 272 -6.11 30.36 -5.66
N LYS A 273 -6.65 30.51 -4.46
CA LYS A 273 -7.97 30.02 -4.07
C LYS A 273 -8.64 30.92 -3.04
N ARG A 274 -9.93 30.70 -2.79
CA ARG A 274 -10.62 31.30 -1.63
C ARG A 274 -10.27 30.51 -0.36
N THR A 275 -10.33 31.15 0.79
CA THR A 275 -10.08 30.55 2.12
C THR A 275 -11.30 29.86 2.71
N ASP A 276 -12.13 29.26 1.87
CA ASP A 276 -13.35 28.58 2.29
C ASP A 276 -13.15 27.07 2.50
N ARG A 277 -12.15 26.47 1.83
CA ARG A 277 -11.91 25.02 1.80
C ARG A 277 -10.44 24.66 1.71
N ARG A 278 -10.12 23.47 2.21
CA ARG A 278 -8.83 22.80 1.97
C ARG A 278 -8.83 22.24 0.55
N HIS A 279 -7.77 22.48 -0.21
CA HIS A 279 -7.65 21.98 -1.57
C HIS A 279 -6.64 20.83 -1.65
N PHE A 280 -7.03 19.77 -2.37
CA PHE A 280 -6.15 18.66 -2.76
C PHE A 280 -5.92 18.74 -4.27
N LEU A 281 -4.79 19.34 -4.67
CA LEU A 281 -4.46 19.49 -6.08
C LEU A 281 -3.74 18.23 -6.58
N ARG A 282 -4.08 17.81 -7.79
CA ARG A 282 -3.34 16.71 -8.44
C ARG A 282 -2.00 17.24 -8.86
N GLY A 283 -0.94 16.59 -8.38
CA GLY A 283 0.43 17.05 -8.53
C GLY A 283 1.35 16.01 -9.17
N MET A 284 2.37 16.52 -9.82
CA MET A 284 3.53 15.77 -10.28
C MET A 284 4.72 16.17 -9.40
N LEU A 285 5.13 15.26 -8.55
CA LEU A 285 6.30 15.39 -7.69
C LEU A 285 7.53 14.79 -8.41
N THR A 286 8.62 15.53 -8.42
CA THR A 286 9.93 15.10 -8.91
C THR A 286 10.98 15.29 -7.83
N ARG A 287 12.14 14.68 -7.98
CA ARG A 287 13.28 14.89 -7.11
C ARG A 287 14.47 15.34 -7.96
N GLU A 288 14.96 16.56 -7.72
CA GLU A 288 16.09 17.17 -8.41
C GLU A 288 17.10 17.66 -7.38
N ASP A 289 18.35 17.30 -7.52
CA ASP A 289 19.44 17.65 -6.59
C ASP A 289 19.13 17.36 -5.13
N GLY A 290 18.41 16.26 -4.87
CA GLY A 290 18.01 15.85 -3.52
C GLY A 290 16.75 16.55 -2.98
N ILE A 291 16.23 17.55 -3.69
CA ILE A 291 15.07 18.37 -3.29
C ILE A 291 13.82 17.86 -4.00
N PHE A 292 12.73 17.71 -3.27
CA PHE A 292 11.43 17.45 -3.87
C PHE A 292 10.83 18.74 -4.44
N LYS A 293 10.45 18.68 -5.71
CA LYS A 293 9.76 19.77 -6.42
C LYS A 293 8.40 19.27 -6.90
N VAL A 294 7.39 20.12 -6.82
CA VAL A 294 6.04 19.74 -7.22
C VAL A 294 5.38 20.81 -8.05
N ARG A 295 4.68 20.37 -9.11
CA ARG A 295 3.80 21.19 -9.94
C ARG A 295 2.43 20.54 -10.07
N THR A 296 1.42 21.27 -10.50
CA THR A 296 0.12 20.71 -10.79
C THR A 296 0.14 19.88 -12.08
N THR A 297 -0.84 18.99 -12.25
CA THR A 297 -1.03 18.25 -13.52
C THR A 297 -1.72 19.08 -14.61
N GLY A 298 -1.84 20.38 -14.44
CA GLY A 298 -2.59 21.30 -15.28
C GLY A 298 -3.98 21.55 -14.73
N ASP A 299 -5.02 21.48 -15.57
CA ASP A 299 -6.39 21.77 -15.15
C ASP A 299 -6.84 20.91 -13.96
N GLN A 300 -7.36 21.59 -12.95
CA GLN A 300 -7.79 21.01 -11.67
C GLN A 300 -9.32 20.81 -11.60
N GLY A 301 -10.00 20.72 -12.74
CA GLY A 301 -11.44 20.42 -12.82
C GLY A 301 -11.80 19.07 -12.19
N SER A 302 -12.96 18.98 -11.56
CA SER A 302 -13.39 17.77 -10.85
C SER A 302 -13.83 16.63 -11.76
N GLY A 303 -14.11 16.91 -13.04
CA GLY A 303 -14.45 15.93 -14.08
C GLY A 303 -13.24 15.45 -14.89
N ILE A 304 -12.05 16.05 -14.73
CA ILE A 304 -10.88 15.79 -15.58
C ILE A 304 -10.06 14.63 -15.01
N LEU A 305 -10.51 13.40 -15.24
CA LEU A 305 -9.87 12.19 -14.70
C LEU A 305 -8.41 12.03 -15.17
N THR A 306 -8.06 12.54 -16.35
CA THR A 306 -6.66 12.54 -16.84
C THR A 306 -5.70 13.28 -15.89
N SER A 307 -6.21 14.24 -15.10
CA SER A 307 -5.40 14.90 -14.07
C SER A 307 -4.95 13.95 -12.95
N MET A 308 -5.79 12.95 -12.60
CA MET A 308 -5.45 11.90 -11.65
C MET A 308 -4.48 10.87 -12.27
N VAL A 309 -4.68 10.52 -13.55
CA VAL A 309 -3.79 9.57 -14.26
C VAL A 309 -2.36 10.10 -14.34
N LYS A 310 -2.19 11.41 -14.53
CA LYS A 310 -0.89 12.08 -14.56
C LYS A 310 -0.29 12.32 -13.17
N ALA A 311 -1.11 12.32 -12.13
CA ALA A 311 -0.67 12.64 -10.77
C ALA A 311 0.03 11.45 -10.12
N ASN A 312 1.14 11.72 -9.45
CA ASN A 312 1.77 10.80 -8.50
C ASN A 312 1.57 11.25 -7.04
N CYS A 313 0.94 12.40 -6.84
CA CYS A 313 0.72 12.98 -5.52
C CYS A 313 -0.53 13.89 -5.46
N LEU A 314 -0.98 14.18 -4.24
CA LEU A 314 -1.92 15.25 -3.94
C LEU A 314 -1.19 16.35 -3.17
N ILE A 315 -1.22 17.58 -3.70
CA ILE A 315 -0.69 18.75 -3.02
C ILE A 315 -1.77 19.24 -2.05
N ASP A 316 -1.42 19.31 -0.78
CA ASP A 316 -2.33 19.69 0.29
C ASP A 316 -2.24 21.19 0.57
N VAL A 317 -3.26 21.93 0.18
CA VAL A 317 -3.32 23.38 0.40
C VAL A 317 -4.32 23.69 1.52
N PRO A 318 -3.85 24.04 2.72
CA PRO A 318 -4.71 24.34 3.87
C PRO A 318 -5.74 25.43 3.63
N VAL A 319 -6.79 25.47 4.45
CA VAL A 319 -7.87 26.46 4.34
C VAL A 319 -7.33 27.89 4.38
N ALA A 320 -6.41 28.18 5.31
CA ALA A 320 -5.86 29.53 5.53
C ALA A 320 -4.95 30.05 4.39
N VAL A 321 -4.51 29.19 3.48
CA VAL A 321 -3.64 29.57 2.36
C VAL A 321 -4.46 30.06 1.20
N GLU A 322 -4.34 31.35 0.84
CA GLU A 322 -5.02 31.95 -0.32
C GLU A 322 -4.23 31.80 -1.62
N ARG A 323 -2.91 31.86 -1.50
CA ARG A 323 -2.01 31.89 -2.66
C ARG A 323 -0.74 31.09 -2.36
N LEU A 324 -0.30 30.35 -3.37
CA LEU A 324 1.02 29.74 -3.45
C LEU A 324 1.81 30.38 -4.57
N LYS A 325 3.13 30.53 -4.38
CA LYS A 325 4.09 31.06 -5.35
C LYS A 325 5.20 30.03 -5.59
N PRO A 326 5.92 30.14 -6.72
CA PRO A 326 7.14 29.37 -6.91
C PRO A 326 8.10 29.60 -5.75
N GLY A 327 8.61 28.50 -5.18
CA GLY A 327 9.50 28.51 -4.00
C GLY A 327 8.81 28.23 -2.67
N ASP A 328 7.48 28.30 -2.59
CA ASP A 328 6.76 27.98 -1.36
C ASP A 328 6.86 26.49 -1.01
N HIS A 329 6.98 26.19 0.28
CA HIS A 329 6.96 24.80 0.77
C HIS A 329 5.53 24.31 0.99
N VAL A 330 5.23 23.15 0.48
CA VAL A 330 3.91 22.52 0.56
C VAL A 330 3.99 21.07 1.02
N ALA A 331 2.98 20.63 1.76
CA ALA A 331 2.81 19.21 2.09
C ALA A 331 2.23 18.45 0.90
N VAL A 332 2.79 17.29 0.61
CA VAL A 332 2.42 16.48 -0.55
C VAL A 332 2.16 15.05 -0.11
N GLN A 333 0.96 14.54 -0.33
CA GLN A 333 0.56 13.16 -0.08
C GLN A 333 0.92 12.29 -1.29
N LEU A 334 1.69 11.23 -1.08
CA LEU A 334 2.16 10.32 -2.12
C LEU A 334 1.05 9.33 -2.52
N LEU A 335 0.64 9.29 -3.80
CA LEU A 335 -0.38 8.37 -4.29
C LEU A 335 0.18 7.01 -4.70
N SER A 336 1.39 6.96 -5.24
CA SER A 336 2.07 5.72 -5.60
C SER A 336 3.37 5.55 -4.80
N GLY A 337 3.79 4.29 -4.60
CA GLY A 337 5.09 3.94 -4.02
C GLY A 337 6.17 3.66 -5.08
N GLU A 338 5.90 3.91 -6.36
CA GLU A 338 6.86 3.70 -7.44
C GLU A 338 8.02 4.71 -7.37
N ALA A 339 9.19 4.28 -7.83
CA ALA A 339 10.38 5.12 -7.84
C ALA A 339 10.13 6.41 -8.63
N TRP A 340 10.47 7.54 -8.03
CA TRP A 340 10.30 8.86 -8.61
C TRP A 340 11.21 8.99 -9.84
N PRO A 341 10.72 9.41 -11.00
CA PRO A 341 11.59 9.74 -12.10
C PRO A 341 12.57 10.84 -11.65
N ALA A 342 13.87 10.58 -11.76
CA ALA A 342 14.94 11.51 -11.36
C ALA A 342 14.87 12.84 -12.13
N THR A 343 14.29 12.83 -13.32
CA THR A 343 13.92 14.00 -14.13
C THR A 343 12.73 13.61 -15.00
N ALA A 344 11.77 14.49 -15.14
CA ALA A 344 10.79 14.38 -16.23
C ALA A 344 11.54 14.72 -17.53
N ASP A 345 12.14 13.74 -18.18
CA ASP A 345 12.65 13.91 -19.53
C ASP A 345 11.44 14.15 -20.45
N PRO A 346 11.26 15.36 -21.03
CA PRO A 346 10.17 15.63 -21.93
C PRO A 346 10.16 14.72 -23.18
N ALA A 347 11.29 14.08 -23.51
CA ALA A 347 11.44 13.17 -24.64
C ALA A 347 10.72 11.82 -24.41
N HIS A 348 10.41 11.44 -23.16
CA HIS A 348 9.67 10.21 -22.84
C HIS A 348 8.15 10.44 -22.64
N ALA A 349 7.66 11.64 -22.83
CA ALA A 349 6.24 11.96 -22.95
C ALA A 349 5.69 11.69 -24.38
N GLY A 350 6.19 10.65 -25.03
CA GLY A 350 5.61 10.14 -26.27
C GLY A 350 4.16 9.67 -26.01
N PRO A 351 3.23 9.82 -26.97
CA PRO A 351 1.88 9.38 -26.82
C PRO A 351 1.90 7.86 -26.57
N HIS A 352 1.56 7.44 -25.36
CA HIS A 352 1.21 6.06 -25.09
C HIS A 352 0.00 5.74 -25.98
N ARG A 353 0.27 5.19 -27.18
CA ARG A 353 -0.76 4.53 -27.94
C ARG A 353 -1.19 3.34 -27.11
N LEU A 354 -2.40 3.41 -26.58
CA LEU A 354 -3.13 2.22 -26.16
C LEU A 354 -3.26 1.36 -27.41
N SER A 355 -2.33 0.42 -27.60
CA SER A 355 -2.52 -0.66 -28.55
C SER A 355 -3.58 -1.56 -27.95
N CYS A 356 -4.79 -1.48 -28.49
CA CYS A 356 -5.81 -2.51 -28.29
C CYS A 356 -5.21 -3.85 -28.71
N CYS A 357 -5.03 -4.77 -27.77
CA CYS A 357 -5.04 -6.20 -27.99
C CYS A 357 -6.37 -6.74 -27.47
#